data_1b3969b21e4d10450387ceb951454237
#
_entry.id   1b3969b21e4d10450387ceb951454237
#
_cell.length_a   1.000
_cell.length_b   1.000
_cell.length_c   1.000
_cell.angle_alpha   90.00
_cell.angle_beta   90.00
_cell.angle_gamma   90.00
#
_symmetry.space_group_name_H-M   'P 1'
#
loop_
_entity.id
_entity.type
_entity.pdbx_description
1 polymer ?
#
loop_
_entity_poly.entity_id
_entity_poly.type
_entity_poly.pdbx_seq_one_letter_code
_entity_poly.pdbx_strand_id
1 'polypeptide(L)'
;SSSSAASDVYKRQVDAYYKGKALGTIGDFGCYSFHETKNYTMGEGGAILFNGDQYQEKAEILREKGTDRSKFFRGQVDKYRWMDYGSSYLPSELNAAYLYAQLEQHKKISDKRMQIYNFYNENLKFLAEEGKIEQPYVPEECTHNAHMYYIKVHDIKVRTRLLKYLREKEICSVFHYVPLHSAPAGKKFGRFSGEDVYTTKESERLMRLPMFYNLDMEDAKKVVDAIASFDGF
;
A
#
# COMPACT_ATOMS: atom_id res chain seq x y z
N SER A 1 10.29 -21.72 0.66
CA SER A 1 10.49 -20.67 -0.31
C SER A 1 9.90 -19.35 0.16
N SER A 2 10.74 -18.36 0.20
CA SER A 2 10.51 -17.00 0.69
C SER A 2 9.69 -16.10 -0.24
N SER A 3 9.01 -16.62 -1.26
CA SER A 3 8.41 -15.80 -2.31
C SER A 3 7.10 -15.11 -1.90
N SER A 4 6.34 -15.63 -0.94
CA SER A 4 5.04 -15.06 -0.60
C SER A 4 5.14 -13.80 0.27
N ALA A 5 6.08 -13.73 1.19
CA ALA A 5 6.28 -12.55 2.04
C ALA A 5 6.93 -11.40 1.25
N ALA A 6 7.92 -11.69 0.40
CA ALA A 6 8.53 -10.69 -0.48
C ALA A 6 7.54 -10.14 -1.51
N SER A 7 6.64 -10.97 -2.06
CA SER A 7 5.65 -10.53 -3.01
C SER A 7 4.61 -9.58 -2.39
N ASP A 8 4.31 -9.68 -1.10
CA ASP A 8 3.29 -8.83 -0.47
C ASP A 8 3.77 -7.39 -0.21
N VAL A 9 5.04 -7.18 0.08
CA VAL A 9 5.63 -5.84 0.22
C VAL A 9 5.71 -5.12 -1.13
N TYR A 10 5.93 -5.83 -2.22
CA TYR A 10 6.07 -5.27 -3.57
C TYR A 10 4.74 -5.11 -4.33
N LYS A 11 3.67 -5.70 -3.87
CA LYS A 11 2.34 -5.73 -4.52
C LYS A 11 1.63 -4.39 -4.61
N ARG A 12 2.11 -3.31 -3.99
CA ARG A 12 1.23 -2.17 -3.73
C ARG A 12 1.81 -0.81 -4.08
N GLN A 13 3.05 -0.72 -4.52
CA GLN A 13 3.76 0.56 -4.51
C GLN A 13 4.32 0.94 -5.89
N VAL A 14 3.47 1.52 -6.73
CA VAL A 14 3.94 2.32 -7.87
C VAL A 14 4.80 3.48 -7.33
N ASP A 15 5.87 3.85 -8.02
CA ASP A 15 6.84 4.88 -7.63
C ASP A 15 7.64 4.60 -6.35
N ALA A 16 7.81 3.34 -5.97
CA ALA A 16 8.75 2.92 -4.94
C ALA A 16 9.87 2.08 -5.55
N TYR A 17 11.10 2.27 -5.06
CA TYR A 17 12.29 1.68 -5.65
C TYR A 17 13.20 1.08 -4.59
N TYR A 18 13.90 0.01 -4.96
CA TYR A 18 15.00 -0.57 -4.20
C TYR A 18 16.24 -0.62 -5.09
N LYS A 19 17.32 0.05 -4.67
CA LYS A 19 18.57 0.18 -5.45
C LYS A 19 18.31 0.61 -6.91
N GLY A 20 17.44 1.58 -7.10
CA GLY A 20 17.07 2.11 -8.41
C GLY A 20 16.14 1.22 -9.26
N LYS A 21 15.76 0.04 -8.78
CA LYS A 21 14.80 -0.86 -9.47
C LYS A 21 13.40 -0.65 -8.89
N ALA A 22 12.41 -0.48 -9.76
CA ALA A 22 11.02 -0.33 -9.36
C ALA A 22 10.54 -1.59 -8.62
N LEU A 23 9.88 -1.39 -7.49
CA LEU A 23 9.26 -2.51 -6.77
C LEU A 23 8.16 -3.13 -7.64
N GLY A 24 8.10 -4.46 -7.64
CA GLY A 24 7.23 -5.23 -8.54
C GLY A 24 7.91 -5.71 -9.83
N THR A 25 9.15 -5.24 -10.12
CA THR A 25 9.90 -5.67 -11.33
C THR A 25 11.17 -6.47 -11.00
N ILE A 26 11.38 -6.84 -9.73
CA ILE A 26 12.64 -7.47 -9.29
C ILE A 26 12.56 -9.00 -9.39
N GLY A 27 11.43 -9.60 -9.05
CA GLY A 27 11.23 -11.05 -9.13
C GLY A 27 10.59 -11.48 -10.46
N ASP A 28 10.29 -12.77 -10.59
CA ASP A 28 9.63 -13.31 -11.78
C ASP A 28 8.24 -12.68 -11.99
N PHE A 29 7.54 -12.41 -10.91
CA PHE A 29 6.21 -11.79 -10.90
C PHE A 29 6.14 -10.66 -9.89
N GLY A 30 5.43 -9.60 -10.24
CA GLY A 30 5.04 -8.51 -9.36
C GLY A 30 3.58 -8.13 -9.57
N CYS A 31 2.98 -7.49 -8.57
CA CYS A 31 1.59 -7.04 -8.66
C CYS A 31 1.48 -5.61 -8.16
N TYR A 32 0.81 -4.76 -8.91
CA TYR A 32 0.35 -3.47 -8.44
C TYR A 32 -1.14 -3.52 -8.10
N SER A 33 -1.52 -2.81 -7.06
CA SER A 33 -2.91 -2.61 -6.69
C SER A 33 -3.31 -1.18 -7.01
N PHE A 34 -4.43 -1.04 -7.70
CA PHE A 34 -5.10 0.24 -7.97
C PHE A 34 -6.44 0.34 -7.25
N HIS A 35 -6.54 -0.31 -6.09
CA HIS A 35 -7.66 -0.18 -5.18
C HIS A 35 -7.82 1.29 -4.71
N GLU A 36 -9.02 1.71 -4.31
CA GLU A 36 -9.35 3.08 -3.92
C GLU A 36 -8.43 3.70 -2.84
N THR A 37 -7.83 2.86 -1.99
CA THR A 37 -6.93 3.29 -0.92
C THR A 37 -5.49 3.55 -1.37
N LYS A 38 -5.15 3.32 -2.64
CA LYS A 38 -3.78 3.49 -3.16
C LYS A 38 -3.53 4.91 -3.65
N ASN A 39 -2.24 5.24 -3.88
CA ASN A 39 -1.84 6.56 -4.36
C ASN A 39 -2.43 6.86 -5.74
N TYR A 40 -2.55 5.83 -6.57
CA TYR A 40 -3.20 5.85 -7.88
C TYR A 40 -4.29 4.80 -7.86
N THR A 41 -5.50 5.16 -8.24
CA THR A 41 -6.66 4.27 -8.09
C THR A 41 -7.52 4.20 -9.35
N MET A 42 -8.17 3.08 -9.52
CA MET A 42 -9.26 2.89 -10.48
C MET A 42 -10.53 2.36 -9.79
N GLY A 43 -10.66 2.61 -8.48
CA GLY A 43 -11.67 2.00 -7.63
C GLY A 43 -11.24 0.59 -7.22
N GLU A 44 -11.50 -0.38 -8.06
CA GLU A 44 -11.00 -1.74 -7.95
C GLU A 44 -10.18 -2.11 -9.18
N GLY A 45 -8.99 -2.65 -8.98
CA GLY A 45 -8.14 -3.13 -10.05
C GLY A 45 -6.68 -3.29 -9.67
N GLY A 46 -5.89 -3.71 -10.62
CA GLY A 46 -4.47 -3.95 -10.45
C GLY A 46 -3.76 -4.26 -11.75
N ALA A 47 -2.47 -4.47 -11.67
CA ALA A 47 -1.65 -4.95 -12.76
C ALA A 47 -0.73 -6.07 -12.28
N ILE A 48 -0.54 -7.08 -13.12
CA ILE A 48 0.51 -8.07 -12.98
C ILE A 48 1.68 -7.67 -13.86
N LEU A 49 2.88 -7.75 -13.31
CA LEU A 49 4.14 -7.57 -14.01
C LEU A 49 4.87 -8.92 -14.00
N PHE A 50 5.54 -9.24 -15.09
CA PHE A 50 6.36 -10.47 -15.15
C PHE A 50 7.61 -10.23 -15.99
N ASN A 51 8.70 -10.85 -15.56
CA ASN A 51 9.97 -10.83 -16.22
C ASN A 51 10.11 -12.10 -17.06
N GLY A 52 9.85 -11.98 -18.37
CA GLY A 52 10.01 -13.05 -19.33
C GLY A 52 8.81 -13.22 -20.26
N ASP A 53 9.09 -13.29 -21.55
CA ASP A 53 8.08 -13.37 -22.61
C ASP A 53 7.26 -14.68 -22.56
N GLN A 54 7.82 -15.72 -21.94
CA GLN A 54 7.15 -17.03 -21.80
C GLN A 54 5.82 -16.97 -21.02
N TYR A 55 5.59 -15.92 -20.25
CA TYR A 55 4.36 -15.76 -19.46
C TYR A 55 3.26 -14.97 -20.18
N GLN A 56 3.59 -14.23 -21.24
CA GLN A 56 2.69 -13.29 -21.90
C GLN A 56 1.41 -13.95 -22.40
N GLU A 57 1.52 -15.01 -23.21
CA GLU A 57 0.35 -15.69 -23.77
C GLU A 57 -0.57 -16.26 -22.67
N LYS A 58 0.03 -16.89 -21.67
CA LYS A 58 -0.73 -17.44 -20.55
C LYS A 58 -1.45 -16.36 -19.74
N ALA A 59 -0.79 -15.23 -19.51
CA ALA A 59 -1.37 -14.09 -18.79
C ALA A 59 -2.57 -13.49 -19.55
N GLU A 60 -2.45 -13.32 -20.86
CA GLU A 60 -3.55 -12.84 -21.72
C GLU A 60 -4.75 -13.79 -21.69
N ILE A 61 -4.52 -15.11 -21.81
CA ILE A 61 -5.57 -16.12 -21.75
C ILE A 61 -6.29 -16.09 -20.40
N LEU A 62 -5.55 -16.12 -19.31
CA LEU A 62 -6.11 -16.10 -17.95
C LEU A 62 -6.93 -14.83 -17.68
N ARG A 63 -6.45 -13.68 -18.16
CA ARG A 63 -7.09 -12.37 -17.97
C ARG A 63 -8.43 -12.29 -18.69
N GLU A 64 -8.56 -12.91 -19.86
CA GLU A 64 -9.73 -12.82 -20.74
C GLU A 64 -10.54 -14.13 -20.80
N LYS A 65 -10.97 -14.62 -19.65
CA LYS A 65 -11.89 -15.75 -19.52
C LYS A 65 -11.36 -17.07 -20.06
N GLY A 66 -10.03 -17.23 -20.15
CA GLY A 66 -9.41 -18.42 -20.70
C GLY A 66 -9.43 -18.47 -22.24
N THR A 67 -9.59 -17.35 -22.92
CA THR A 67 -9.67 -17.27 -24.37
C THR A 67 -8.44 -16.65 -25.02
N ASP A 68 -8.20 -16.92 -26.29
CA ASP A 68 -7.16 -16.27 -27.11
C ASP A 68 -7.66 -14.99 -27.81
N ARG A 69 -8.62 -14.29 -27.20
CA ARG A 69 -9.24 -13.08 -27.73
C ARG A 69 -8.24 -11.98 -28.05
N SER A 70 -7.17 -11.83 -27.27
CA SER A 70 -6.09 -10.87 -27.55
C SER A 70 -5.42 -11.15 -28.90
N LYS A 71 -5.26 -12.42 -29.28
CA LYS A 71 -4.73 -12.80 -30.61
C LYS A 71 -5.70 -12.44 -31.74
N PHE A 72 -7.00 -12.56 -31.50
CA PHE A 72 -8.01 -12.14 -32.48
C PHE A 72 -7.94 -10.64 -32.76
N PHE A 73 -7.86 -9.81 -31.74
CA PHE A 73 -7.74 -8.36 -31.92
C PHE A 73 -6.44 -7.93 -32.62
N ARG A 74 -5.38 -8.72 -32.49
CA ARG A 74 -4.12 -8.51 -33.24
C ARG A 74 -4.15 -9.10 -34.64
N GLY A 75 -5.25 -9.70 -35.09
CA GLY A 75 -5.35 -10.32 -36.40
C GLY A 75 -4.53 -11.60 -36.58
N GLN A 76 -4.12 -12.24 -35.49
CA GLN A 76 -3.31 -13.47 -35.48
C GLN A 76 -4.14 -14.76 -35.63
N VAL A 77 -5.43 -14.67 -35.36
CA VAL A 77 -6.41 -15.75 -35.58
C VAL A 77 -7.69 -15.16 -36.13
N ASP A 78 -8.42 -15.95 -36.92
CA ASP A 78 -9.69 -15.54 -37.54
C ASP A 78 -10.89 -15.55 -36.59
N LYS A 79 -10.81 -16.38 -35.53
CA LYS A 79 -11.80 -16.49 -34.44
C LYS A 79 -11.09 -16.79 -33.17
N TYR A 80 -11.56 -16.22 -32.04
CA TYR A 80 -11.04 -16.58 -30.72
C TYR A 80 -11.75 -17.82 -30.15
N ARG A 81 -11.04 -18.58 -29.35
CA ARG A 81 -11.48 -19.86 -28.78
C ARG A 81 -11.21 -19.91 -27.29
N TRP A 82 -11.92 -20.76 -26.60
CA TRP A 82 -11.60 -21.11 -25.20
C TRP A 82 -10.37 -22.02 -25.18
N MET A 83 -9.32 -21.58 -24.56
CA MET A 83 -8.00 -22.22 -24.56
C MET A 83 -7.66 -22.89 -23.22
N ASP A 84 -8.08 -22.30 -22.09
CA ASP A 84 -7.69 -22.74 -20.76
C ASP A 84 -8.59 -22.11 -19.68
N TYR A 85 -8.32 -22.42 -18.41
CA TYR A 85 -8.92 -21.71 -17.28
C TYR A 85 -8.63 -20.21 -17.39
N GLY A 86 -9.57 -19.39 -16.91
CA GLY A 86 -9.42 -17.95 -16.85
C GLY A 86 -10.58 -17.29 -16.16
N SER A 87 -10.47 -16.00 -15.91
CA SER A 87 -11.54 -15.20 -15.33
C SER A 87 -11.62 -13.84 -15.99
N SER A 88 -12.67 -13.09 -15.68
CA SER A 88 -12.88 -11.73 -16.20
C SER A 88 -12.08 -10.74 -15.34
N TYR A 89 -10.78 -10.60 -15.62
CA TYR A 89 -9.90 -9.71 -14.89
C TYR A 89 -9.73 -8.33 -15.55
N LEU A 90 -10.35 -8.11 -16.70
CA LEU A 90 -10.29 -6.81 -17.39
C LEU A 90 -11.10 -5.77 -16.60
N PRO A 91 -10.52 -4.60 -16.31
CA PRO A 91 -11.27 -3.47 -15.79
C PRO A 91 -12.21 -2.92 -16.88
N SER A 92 -13.20 -2.12 -16.46
CA SER A 92 -13.97 -1.33 -17.42
C SER A 92 -13.11 -0.21 -18.01
N GLU A 93 -13.47 0.25 -19.20
CA GLU A 93 -12.82 1.39 -19.85
C GLU A 93 -12.92 2.68 -18.99
N LEU A 94 -14.01 2.85 -18.24
CA LEU A 94 -14.18 3.97 -17.31
C LEU A 94 -13.13 3.94 -16.19
N ASN A 95 -12.92 2.77 -15.60
CA ASN A 95 -11.91 2.60 -14.56
C ASN A 95 -10.49 2.79 -15.12
N ALA A 96 -10.24 2.26 -16.32
CA ALA A 96 -8.95 2.41 -17.00
C ALA A 96 -8.65 3.89 -17.33
N ALA A 97 -9.63 4.62 -17.86
CA ALA A 97 -9.49 6.05 -18.15
C ALA A 97 -9.26 6.88 -16.87
N TYR A 98 -9.97 6.54 -15.80
CA TYR A 98 -9.79 7.19 -14.49
C TYR A 98 -8.37 7.00 -13.93
N LEU A 99 -7.81 5.77 -14.02
CA LEU A 99 -6.43 5.50 -13.65
C LEU A 99 -5.44 6.22 -14.56
N TYR A 100 -5.69 6.19 -15.86
CA TYR A 100 -4.80 6.82 -16.85
C TYR A 100 -4.60 8.30 -16.56
N ALA A 101 -5.68 9.04 -16.30
CA ALA A 101 -5.61 10.45 -15.95
C ALA A 101 -4.78 10.73 -14.69
N GLN A 102 -4.80 9.83 -13.70
CA GLN A 102 -3.96 9.95 -12.51
C GLN A 102 -2.49 9.62 -12.80
N LEU A 103 -2.22 8.61 -13.64
CA LEU A 103 -0.86 8.26 -14.02
C LEU A 103 -0.19 9.38 -14.82
N GLU A 104 -0.93 10.13 -15.64
CA GLU A 104 -0.41 11.35 -16.29
C GLU A 104 0.00 12.44 -15.29
N GLN A 105 -0.59 12.44 -14.10
CA GLN A 105 -0.28 13.38 -13.02
C GLN A 105 0.56 12.74 -11.89
N HIS A 106 1.15 11.56 -12.12
CA HIS A 106 1.82 10.78 -11.08
C HIS A 106 2.84 11.60 -10.28
N LYS A 107 3.69 12.38 -10.97
CA LYS A 107 4.70 13.21 -10.31
C LYS A 107 4.07 14.24 -9.36
N LYS A 108 3.03 14.93 -9.78
CA LYS A 108 2.32 15.93 -8.97
C LYS A 108 1.70 15.28 -7.73
N ILE A 109 1.14 14.09 -7.88
CA ILE A 109 0.54 13.33 -6.77
C ILE A 109 1.62 12.88 -5.79
N SER A 110 2.72 12.31 -6.28
CA SER A 110 3.84 11.87 -5.45
C SER A 110 4.51 13.03 -4.72
N ASP A 111 4.78 14.15 -5.41
CA ASP A 111 5.42 15.33 -4.81
C ASP A 111 4.55 15.88 -3.65
N LYS A 112 3.23 16.01 -3.84
CA LYS A 112 2.33 16.48 -2.79
C LYS A 112 2.29 15.54 -1.58
N ARG A 113 2.24 14.23 -1.82
CA ARG A 113 2.26 13.23 -0.75
C ARG A 113 3.59 13.24 0.00
N MET A 114 4.69 13.38 -0.72
CA MET A 114 6.03 13.49 -0.13
C MET A 114 6.18 14.77 0.71
N GLN A 115 5.60 15.90 0.26
CA GLN A 115 5.55 17.12 1.04
C GLN A 115 4.88 16.90 2.41
N ILE A 116 3.72 16.24 2.44
CA ILE A 116 2.99 15.94 3.69
C ILE A 116 3.80 14.97 4.56
N TYR A 117 4.39 13.93 3.95
CA TYR A 117 5.21 12.95 4.65
C TYR A 117 6.40 13.63 5.36
N ASN A 118 7.15 14.43 4.62
CA ASN A 118 8.32 15.14 5.16
C ASN A 118 7.91 16.13 6.25
N PHE A 119 6.78 16.82 6.08
CA PHE A 119 6.26 17.72 7.09
C PHE A 119 5.98 17.00 8.42
N TYR A 120 5.31 15.85 8.38
CA TYR A 120 5.11 15.04 9.58
C TYR A 120 6.43 14.55 10.17
N ASN A 121 7.33 14.08 9.31
CA ASN A 121 8.61 13.52 9.75
C ASN A 121 9.48 14.57 10.48
N GLU A 122 9.54 15.78 9.97
CA GLU A 122 10.29 16.88 10.57
C GLU A 122 9.64 17.39 11.86
N ASN A 123 8.32 17.62 11.83
CA ASN A 123 7.63 18.28 12.94
C ASN A 123 7.25 17.32 14.11
N LEU A 124 7.37 16.02 13.94
CA LEU A 124 7.21 15.03 15.02
C LEU A 124 8.55 14.49 15.54
N LYS A 125 9.67 14.94 14.97
CA LYS A 125 11.01 14.42 15.30
C LYS A 125 11.35 14.59 16.79
N PHE A 126 10.97 15.69 17.40
CA PHE A 126 11.24 15.96 18.82
C PHE A 126 10.56 14.93 19.73
N LEU A 127 9.36 14.45 19.39
CA LEU A 127 8.69 13.38 20.15
C LEU A 127 9.41 12.04 20.02
N ALA A 128 10.04 11.79 18.88
CA ALA A 128 10.87 10.60 18.70
C ALA A 128 12.18 10.70 19.49
N GLU A 129 12.81 11.88 19.52
CA GLU A 129 14.00 12.16 20.33
C GLU A 129 13.72 12.06 21.83
N GLU A 130 12.51 12.40 22.29
CA GLU A 130 12.03 12.20 23.65
C GLU A 130 11.60 10.75 23.95
N GLY A 131 11.65 9.84 22.98
CA GLY A 131 11.26 8.44 23.12
C GLY A 131 9.75 8.19 23.25
N LYS A 132 8.92 9.19 22.98
CA LYS A 132 7.45 9.11 23.06
C LYS A 132 6.83 8.37 21.88
N ILE A 133 7.46 8.48 20.68
CA ILE A 133 7.05 7.80 19.47
C ILE A 133 8.24 7.20 18.74
N GLU A 134 7.98 6.27 17.83
CA GLU A 134 8.92 5.87 16.78
C GLU A 134 8.37 6.32 15.42
N GLN A 135 9.22 6.93 14.60
CA GLN A 135 8.90 7.36 13.25
C GLN A 135 9.19 6.26 12.21
N PRO A 136 8.63 6.35 10.97
CA PRO A 136 8.99 5.44 9.91
C PRO A 136 10.48 5.50 9.58
N TYR A 137 11.08 4.34 9.40
CA TYR A 137 12.44 4.22 8.90
C TYR A 137 12.42 3.78 7.44
N VAL A 138 13.12 4.51 6.59
CA VAL A 138 13.32 4.17 5.17
C VAL A 138 14.82 3.94 4.95
N PRO A 139 15.26 2.74 4.55
CA PRO A 139 16.65 2.45 4.23
C PRO A 139 17.17 3.37 3.11
N GLU A 140 18.45 3.73 3.16
CA GLU A 140 19.09 4.65 2.19
C GLU A 140 18.99 4.16 0.74
N GLU A 141 19.04 2.84 0.53
CA GLU A 141 18.89 2.21 -0.78
C GLU A 141 17.45 2.15 -1.29
N CYS A 142 16.47 2.62 -0.51
CA CYS A 142 15.05 2.61 -0.85
C CYS A 142 14.54 4.01 -1.14
N THR A 143 13.68 4.12 -2.16
CA THR A 143 12.85 5.29 -2.40
C THR A 143 11.41 4.89 -2.17
N HIS A 144 10.68 5.62 -1.32
CA HIS A 144 9.28 5.36 -1.03
C HIS A 144 8.36 6.38 -1.72
N ASN A 145 7.10 6.03 -1.88
CA ASN A 145 6.09 6.85 -2.55
C ASN A 145 5.14 7.56 -1.58
N ALA A 146 5.51 7.71 -0.32
CA ALA A 146 4.67 8.34 0.69
C ALA A 146 3.22 7.81 0.70
N HIS A 147 3.04 6.47 0.62
CA HIS A 147 1.71 5.87 0.63
C HIS A 147 0.96 6.13 1.94
N MET A 148 1.66 6.13 3.06
CA MET A 148 1.12 6.44 4.38
C MET A 148 2.22 7.05 5.25
N TYR A 149 1.81 7.82 6.26
CA TYR A 149 2.65 8.16 7.39
C TYR A 149 2.09 7.48 8.64
N TYR A 150 2.95 6.87 9.42
CA TYR A 150 2.56 6.21 10.66
C TYR A 150 3.51 6.58 11.78
N ILE A 151 3.05 6.46 13.00
CA ILE A 151 3.88 6.47 14.20
C ILE A 151 3.64 5.19 14.99
N LYS A 152 4.63 4.78 15.76
CA LYS A 152 4.44 3.75 16.78
C LYS A 152 4.59 4.40 18.15
N VAL A 153 3.67 4.10 19.04
CA VAL A 153 3.69 4.54 20.44
C VAL A 153 4.15 3.41 21.34
N HIS A 154 4.21 3.64 22.66
CA HIS A 154 4.75 2.66 23.59
C HIS A 154 3.98 1.33 23.58
N ASP A 155 2.66 1.39 23.64
CA ASP A 155 1.79 0.20 23.70
C ASP A 155 0.36 0.47 23.18
N ILE A 156 -0.48 -0.56 23.21
CA ILE A 156 -1.88 -0.50 22.76
C ILE A 156 -2.72 0.46 23.61
N LYS A 157 -2.38 0.67 24.90
CA LYS A 157 -3.13 1.55 25.80
C LYS A 157 -2.89 3.00 25.43
N VAL A 158 -1.64 3.38 25.22
CA VAL A 158 -1.25 4.71 24.72
C VAL A 158 -1.87 4.95 23.35
N ARG A 159 -1.79 3.99 22.41
CA ARG A 159 -2.40 4.09 21.10
C ARG A 159 -3.91 4.34 21.19
N THR A 160 -4.61 3.59 22.02
CA THR A 160 -6.06 3.70 22.16
C THR A 160 -6.47 5.07 22.73
N ARG A 161 -5.74 5.58 23.73
CA ARG A 161 -5.97 6.92 24.28
C ARG A 161 -5.71 8.01 23.23
N LEU A 162 -4.58 7.92 22.52
CA LEU A 162 -4.22 8.90 21.49
C LEU A 162 -5.23 8.91 20.34
N LEU A 163 -5.67 7.74 19.85
CA LEU A 163 -6.71 7.66 18.83
C LEU A 163 -8.04 8.29 19.28
N LYS A 164 -8.43 8.09 20.54
CA LYS A 164 -9.63 8.72 21.12
C LYS A 164 -9.47 10.23 21.20
N TYR A 165 -8.35 10.70 21.73
CA TYR A 165 -8.02 12.11 21.85
C TYR A 165 -8.02 12.84 20.50
N LEU A 166 -7.41 12.24 19.47
CA LEU A 166 -7.41 12.82 18.13
C LEU A 166 -8.82 12.87 17.54
N ARG A 167 -9.64 11.85 17.77
CA ARG A 167 -11.04 11.84 17.31
C ARG A 167 -11.87 12.95 17.96
N GLU A 168 -11.66 13.24 19.23
CA GLU A 168 -12.31 14.35 19.96
C GLU A 168 -11.91 15.73 19.38
N LYS A 169 -10.79 15.79 18.65
CA LYS A 169 -10.32 16.95 17.90
C LYS A 169 -10.66 16.89 16.41
N GLU A 170 -11.59 16.01 16.02
CA GLU A 170 -12.01 15.78 14.63
C GLU A 170 -10.89 15.29 13.69
N ILE A 171 -9.82 14.72 14.25
CA ILE A 171 -8.70 14.15 13.51
C ILE A 171 -8.91 12.64 13.37
N CYS A 172 -9.12 12.17 12.13
CA CYS A 172 -9.33 10.76 11.82
C CYS A 172 -8.00 10.01 11.62
N SER A 173 -7.37 9.62 12.72
CA SER A 173 -6.26 8.67 12.72
C SER A 173 -6.79 7.27 12.99
N VAL A 174 -6.11 6.25 12.43
CA VAL A 174 -6.57 4.86 12.51
C VAL A 174 -5.42 3.91 12.87
N PHE A 175 -5.74 2.82 13.55
CA PHE A 175 -4.79 1.72 13.73
C PHE A 175 -4.51 1.02 12.39
N HIS A 176 -3.45 0.22 12.33
CA HIS A 176 -3.22 -0.68 11.21
C HIS A 176 -3.95 -2.01 11.46
N TYR A 177 -3.82 -2.98 10.55
CA TYR A 177 -4.63 -4.20 10.62
C TYR A 177 -4.25 -5.11 11.79
N VAL A 178 -5.23 -5.92 12.23
CA VAL A 178 -5.01 -7.04 13.13
C VAL A 178 -4.14 -8.09 12.40
N PRO A 179 -3.15 -8.69 13.06
CA PRO A 179 -2.34 -9.75 12.45
C PRO A 179 -3.18 -10.92 11.94
N LEU A 180 -2.86 -11.41 10.74
CA LEU A 180 -3.65 -12.48 10.11
C LEU A 180 -3.67 -13.75 10.97
N HIS A 181 -2.55 -14.12 11.59
CA HIS A 181 -2.45 -15.32 12.42
C HIS A 181 -3.32 -15.28 13.69
N SER A 182 -3.68 -14.10 14.18
CA SER A 182 -4.57 -13.92 15.34
C SER A 182 -6.04 -13.73 14.95
N ALA A 183 -6.32 -13.42 13.68
CA ALA A 183 -7.67 -13.27 13.15
C ALA A 183 -8.41 -14.63 13.08
N PRO A 184 -9.77 -14.64 13.17
CA PRO A 184 -10.53 -15.90 13.14
C PRO A 184 -10.23 -16.80 11.92
N ALA A 185 -10.18 -16.22 10.72
CA ALA A 185 -9.85 -16.97 9.51
C ALA A 185 -8.39 -17.47 9.52
N GLY A 186 -7.45 -16.66 9.99
CA GLY A 186 -6.05 -17.04 10.12
C GLY A 186 -5.86 -18.23 11.06
N LYS A 187 -6.59 -18.27 12.18
CA LYS A 187 -6.59 -19.39 13.12
C LYS A 187 -7.25 -20.64 12.53
N LYS A 188 -8.26 -20.46 11.66
CA LYS A 188 -9.00 -21.58 11.05
C LYS A 188 -8.25 -22.23 9.90
N PHE A 189 -7.61 -21.42 9.03
CA PHE A 189 -7.05 -21.88 7.76
C PHE A 189 -5.53 -21.86 7.71
N GLY A 190 -4.86 -21.27 8.70
CA GLY A 190 -3.43 -21.14 8.75
C GLY A 190 -2.84 -21.52 10.11
N ARG A 191 -1.52 -21.42 10.18
CA ARG A 191 -0.77 -21.52 11.43
C ARG A 191 0.35 -20.50 11.43
N PHE A 192 0.69 -19.98 12.59
CA PHE A 192 1.91 -19.20 12.76
C PHE A 192 3.12 -20.15 12.84
N SER A 193 4.21 -19.79 12.19
CA SER A 193 5.46 -20.57 12.23
C SER A 193 6.48 -19.83 13.10
N GLY A 194 6.98 -20.50 14.13
CA GLY A 194 7.88 -19.92 15.12
C GLY A 194 7.16 -19.13 16.22
N GLU A 195 7.87 -18.19 16.83
CA GLU A 195 7.34 -17.32 17.92
C GLU A 195 6.95 -15.95 17.36
N ASP A 196 5.84 -15.40 17.81
CA ASP A 196 5.38 -14.05 17.46
C ASP A 196 6.09 -13.00 18.34
N VAL A 197 7.30 -12.66 17.97
CA VAL A 197 8.12 -11.68 18.70
C VAL A 197 7.78 -10.24 18.30
N TYR A 198 7.37 -10.02 17.04
CA TYR A 198 7.23 -8.68 16.45
C TYR A 198 5.81 -8.34 16.01
N THR A 199 5.15 -9.25 15.31
CA THR A 199 3.96 -8.90 14.53
C THR A 199 2.82 -8.36 15.39
N THR A 200 2.45 -9.04 16.47
CA THR A 200 1.40 -8.55 17.39
C THR A 200 1.84 -7.27 18.07
N LYS A 201 3.02 -7.26 18.68
CA LYS A 201 3.56 -6.10 19.39
C LYS A 201 3.58 -4.85 18.52
N GLU A 202 4.12 -4.93 17.32
CA GLU A 202 4.24 -3.78 16.43
C GLU A 202 2.88 -3.35 15.86
N SER A 203 1.97 -4.27 15.59
CA SER A 203 0.60 -3.95 15.15
C SER A 203 -0.22 -3.24 16.21
N GLU A 204 0.01 -3.55 17.49
CA GLU A 204 -0.66 -2.92 18.63
C GLU A 204 -0.18 -1.49 18.92
N ARG A 205 1.05 -1.18 18.54
CA ARG A 205 1.69 0.12 18.74
C ARG A 205 1.46 1.10 17.60
N LEU A 206 1.25 0.60 16.39
CA LEU A 206 1.22 1.38 15.17
C LEU A 206 -0.13 2.05 14.96
N MET A 207 -0.08 3.34 14.60
CA MET A 207 -1.23 4.09 14.11
C MET A 207 -0.84 4.96 12.91
N ARG A 208 -1.79 5.15 11.99
CA ARG A 208 -1.60 5.95 10.77
C ARG A 208 -2.19 7.34 10.97
N LEU A 209 -1.47 8.35 10.50
CA LEU A 209 -1.92 9.73 10.49
C LEU A 209 -2.69 10.02 9.18
N PRO A 210 -3.59 11.02 9.18
CA PRO A 210 -4.27 11.47 7.97
C PRO A 210 -3.27 11.81 6.87
N MET A 211 -3.43 11.20 5.69
CA MET A 211 -2.53 11.42 4.57
C MET A 211 -3.23 11.13 3.24
N PHE A 212 -3.61 12.18 2.53
CA PHE A 212 -4.26 12.11 1.22
C PHE A 212 -3.85 13.32 0.36
N TYR A 213 -4.06 13.24 -0.94
CA TYR A 213 -3.58 14.24 -1.89
C TYR A 213 -4.06 15.67 -1.57
N ASN A 214 -5.33 15.84 -1.21
CA ASN A 214 -5.92 17.15 -0.91
C ASN A 214 -5.75 17.59 0.56
N LEU A 215 -4.95 16.88 1.36
CA LEU A 215 -4.70 17.33 2.73
C LEU A 215 -3.99 18.68 2.70
N ASP A 216 -4.62 19.66 3.32
CA ASP A 216 -4.06 20.99 3.52
C ASP A 216 -2.88 20.94 4.51
N MET A 217 -1.89 21.80 4.32
CA MET A 217 -0.74 21.86 5.23
C MET A 217 -1.12 22.46 6.59
N GLU A 218 -2.15 23.31 6.65
CA GLU A 218 -2.70 23.79 7.92
C GLU A 218 -3.38 22.67 8.68
N ASP A 219 -4.11 21.78 8.00
CA ASP A 219 -4.70 20.60 8.63
C ASP A 219 -3.63 19.58 9.04
N ALA A 220 -2.59 19.39 8.23
CA ALA A 220 -1.44 18.58 8.63
C ALA A 220 -0.77 19.16 9.89
N LYS A 221 -0.66 20.49 10.01
CA LYS A 221 -0.16 21.15 11.21
C LYS A 221 -1.06 20.91 12.42
N LYS A 222 -2.38 21.00 12.27
CA LYS A 222 -3.33 20.67 13.36
C LYS A 222 -3.13 19.25 13.89
N VAL A 223 -2.85 18.29 13.00
CA VAL A 223 -2.53 16.91 13.41
C VAL A 223 -1.27 16.86 14.26
N VAL A 224 -0.20 17.54 13.82
CA VAL A 224 1.07 17.63 14.57
C VAL A 224 0.86 18.28 15.93
N ASP A 225 0.21 19.46 15.96
CA ASP A 225 -0.04 20.22 17.20
C ASP A 225 -0.89 19.38 18.19
N ALA A 226 -1.87 18.63 17.70
CA ALA A 226 -2.68 17.76 18.54
C ALA A 226 -1.86 16.61 19.14
N ILE A 227 -0.99 15.97 18.35
CA ILE A 227 -0.12 14.90 18.86
C ILE A 227 0.88 15.46 19.85
N ALA A 228 1.48 16.62 19.56
CA ALA A 228 2.41 17.30 20.46
C ALA A 228 1.80 17.70 21.81
N SER A 229 0.50 18.01 21.81
CA SER A 229 -0.24 18.42 23.02
C SER A 229 -0.83 17.24 23.80
N PHE A 230 -0.58 15.99 23.36
CA PHE A 230 -1.06 14.81 24.07
C PHE A 230 -0.16 14.50 25.27
N ASP A 231 -0.72 14.52 26.47
CA ASP A 231 -0.04 14.31 27.75
C ASP A 231 -0.02 12.82 28.21
N GLY A 232 -0.60 11.95 27.40
CA GLY A 232 -0.77 10.52 27.72
C GLY A 232 0.30 9.58 27.15
N PHE A 233 1.47 10.09 26.68
CA PHE A 233 2.57 9.25 26.21
C PHE A 233 3.24 8.44 27.30
#